data_914c61066c361215681719e501686808
#
_entry.id   914c61066c361215681719e501686808
#
_cell.length_a   1.000
_cell.length_b   1.000
_cell.length_c   1.000
_cell.angle_alpha   90.00
_cell.angle_beta   90.00
_cell.angle_gamma   90.00
#
_symmetry.space_group_name_H-M   'P 1'
#
loop_
_entity.id
_entity.type
_entity.pdbx_description
1 polymer ?
#
loop_
_entity_poly.entity_id
_entity_poly.type
_entity_poly.pdbx_seq_one_letter_code
_entity_poly.pdbx_strand_id
1 'polypeptide(L)'
;MKVRGIFLAGVGLALSFVNIAWTTTYSSSATKISAALDNGKEVKLSGLSASVKVGIIVALSGMFITLLGAEQIVGTLVAKSVSGSLMYAQGAAIAAQASNMQLQALDIFVVQANTNTLLSHLASLVCSLFIAARKPSGSN
;
A
#
# COMPACT_ATOMS: atom_id res chain seq x y z
N MET A 1 10.10 -19.75 6.08
CA MET A 1 9.12 -18.69 6.41
C MET A 1 9.48 -17.30 5.92
N LYS A 2 10.76 -16.94 5.73
CA LYS A 2 11.22 -15.62 5.20
C LYS A 2 10.64 -15.22 3.83
N VAL A 3 10.43 -16.17 2.95
CA VAL A 3 10.04 -15.89 1.55
C VAL A 3 8.61 -15.33 1.41
N ARG A 4 7.68 -15.75 2.27
CA ARG A 4 6.27 -15.36 2.13
C ARG A 4 6.00 -13.88 2.43
N GLY A 5 6.61 -13.32 3.49
CA GLY A 5 6.42 -11.91 3.84
C GLY A 5 6.99 -10.96 2.78
N ILE A 6 8.19 -11.26 2.28
CA ILE A 6 8.83 -10.50 1.19
C ILE A 6 8.02 -10.64 -0.10
N PHE A 7 7.49 -11.82 -0.39
CA PHE A 7 6.63 -12.03 -1.56
C PHE A 7 5.35 -11.19 -1.49
N LEU A 8 4.65 -11.18 -0.35
CA LEU A 8 3.45 -10.36 -0.16
C LEU A 8 3.75 -8.86 -0.25
N ALA A 9 4.87 -8.42 0.34
CA ALA A 9 5.32 -7.03 0.20
C ALA A 9 5.60 -6.67 -1.26
N GLY A 10 6.21 -7.57 -2.04
CA GLY A 10 6.45 -7.40 -3.47
C GLY A 10 5.16 -7.32 -4.28
N VAL A 11 4.17 -8.15 -3.98
CA VAL A 11 2.84 -8.09 -4.61
C VAL A 11 2.14 -6.78 -4.27
N GLY A 12 2.17 -6.35 -3.00
CA GLY A 12 1.63 -5.06 -2.57
C GLY A 12 2.27 -3.88 -3.32
N LEU A 13 3.60 -3.92 -3.48
CA LEU A 13 4.33 -2.91 -4.25
C LEU A 13 3.91 -2.88 -5.72
N ALA A 14 3.81 -4.03 -6.39
CA ALA A 14 3.35 -4.11 -7.78
C ALA A 14 1.92 -3.55 -7.93
N LEU A 15 1.02 -3.89 -7.01
CA LEU A 15 -0.33 -3.35 -6.97
C LEU A 15 -0.35 -1.83 -6.73
N SER A 16 0.62 -1.27 -5.98
CA SER A 16 0.69 0.17 -5.76
C SER A 16 1.03 0.92 -7.05
N PHE A 17 1.92 0.40 -7.89
CA PHE A 17 2.20 0.99 -9.21
C PHE A 17 0.96 0.96 -10.13
N VAL A 18 0.25 -0.16 -10.18
CA VAL A 18 -1.00 -0.27 -10.93
C VAL A 18 -2.03 0.74 -10.40
N ASN A 19 -2.14 0.85 -9.08
CA ASN A 19 -3.07 1.77 -8.42
C ASN A 19 -2.75 3.23 -8.72
N ILE A 20 -1.48 3.63 -8.68
CA ILE A 20 -1.04 5.00 -9.01
C ILE A 20 -1.37 5.31 -10.49
N ALA A 21 -1.01 4.42 -11.42
CA ALA A 21 -1.30 4.61 -12.83
C ALA A 21 -2.81 4.72 -13.10
N TRP A 22 -3.60 3.88 -12.47
CA TRP A 22 -5.06 3.93 -12.58
C TRP A 22 -5.63 5.22 -12.00
N THR A 23 -5.18 5.63 -10.80
CA THR A 23 -5.63 6.85 -10.12
C THR A 23 -5.31 8.10 -10.93
N THR A 24 -4.11 8.21 -11.51
CA THR A 24 -3.74 9.33 -12.37
C THR A 24 -4.62 9.42 -13.61
N THR A 25 -5.00 8.29 -14.20
CA THR A 25 -5.85 8.24 -15.40
C THR A 25 -7.24 8.81 -15.13
N TYR A 26 -7.95 8.32 -14.10
CA TYR A 26 -9.30 8.85 -13.84
C TYR A 26 -9.29 10.21 -13.14
N SER A 27 -8.23 10.58 -12.40
CA SER A 27 -8.08 11.94 -11.86
C SER A 27 -7.94 12.96 -12.97
N SER A 28 -7.15 12.67 -14.00
CA SER A 28 -7.04 13.51 -15.20
C SER A 28 -8.37 13.63 -15.93
N SER A 29 -9.14 12.54 -15.99
CA SER A 29 -10.50 12.55 -16.58
C SER A 29 -11.47 13.38 -15.74
N ALA A 30 -11.40 13.29 -14.41
CA ALA A 30 -12.22 14.09 -13.51
C ALA A 30 -11.96 15.60 -13.68
N THR A 31 -10.69 16.01 -13.82
CA THR A 31 -10.32 17.40 -14.06
C THR A 31 -10.88 17.92 -15.40
N LYS A 32 -10.80 17.12 -16.48
CA LYS A 32 -11.37 17.49 -17.80
C LYS A 32 -12.88 17.60 -17.74
N ILE A 33 -13.55 16.71 -17.03
CA ILE A 33 -15.00 16.71 -16.83
C ILE A 33 -15.43 17.96 -16.05
N SER A 34 -14.72 18.29 -14.96
CA SER A 34 -14.98 19.51 -14.18
C SER A 34 -14.90 20.76 -15.05
N ALA A 35 -13.81 20.90 -15.82
CA ALA A 35 -13.64 22.04 -16.71
C ALA A 35 -14.74 22.11 -17.80
N ALA A 36 -15.25 20.98 -18.28
CA ALA A 36 -16.33 20.94 -19.26
C ALA A 36 -17.67 21.37 -18.63
N LEU A 37 -17.96 20.96 -17.42
CA LEU A 37 -19.14 21.36 -16.66
C LEU A 37 -19.13 22.87 -16.35
N ASP A 38 -17.98 23.40 -15.95
CA ASP A 38 -17.80 24.84 -15.70
C ASP A 38 -18.07 25.70 -16.96
N ASN A 39 -17.83 25.11 -18.13
CA ASN A 39 -18.13 25.71 -19.42
C ASN A 39 -19.57 25.42 -19.92
N GLY A 40 -20.47 24.91 -19.09
CA GLY A 40 -21.86 24.63 -19.40
C GLY A 40 -22.09 23.46 -20.38
N LYS A 41 -21.10 22.56 -20.55
CA LYS A 41 -21.22 21.39 -21.43
C LYS A 41 -21.86 20.22 -20.69
N GLU A 42 -22.77 19.53 -21.32
CA GLU A 42 -23.29 18.26 -20.84
C GLU A 42 -22.20 17.17 -20.94
N VAL A 43 -21.92 16.48 -19.82
CA VAL A 43 -20.90 15.44 -19.76
C VAL A 43 -21.45 14.16 -19.14
N LYS A 44 -21.15 13.03 -19.77
CA LYS A 44 -21.55 11.71 -19.28
C LYS A 44 -20.60 11.25 -18.15
N LEU A 45 -21.13 11.13 -16.93
CA LEU A 45 -20.36 10.79 -15.71
C LEU A 45 -20.22 9.28 -15.44
N SER A 46 -20.94 8.43 -16.21
CA SER A 46 -20.98 6.97 -15.94
C SER A 46 -19.60 6.29 -15.99
N GLY A 47 -18.78 6.66 -16.98
CA GLY A 47 -17.43 6.11 -17.13
C GLY A 47 -16.49 6.50 -15.98
N LEU A 48 -16.55 7.75 -15.53
CA LEU A 48 -15.77 8.22 -14.38
C LEU A 48 -16.19 7.48 -13.10
N SER A 49 -17.49 7.32 -12.87
CA SER A 49 -18.02 6.62 -11.70
C SER A 49 -17.55 5.15 -11.64
N ALA A 50 -17.54 4.45 -12.78
CA ALA A 50 -17.03 3.09 -12.88
C ALA A 50 -15.53 3.02 -12.57
N SER A 51 -14.74 3.93 -13.16
CA SER A 51 -13.29 3.98 -12.93
C SER A 51 -12.93 4.28 -11.48
N VAL A 52 -13.64 5.18 -10.82
CA VAL A 52 -13.46 5.49 -9.39
C VAL A 52 -13.77 4.28 -8.51
N LYS A 53 -14.87 3.56 -8.77
CA LYS A 53 -15.21 2.33 -8.04
C LYS A 53 -14.11 1.27 -8.16
N VAL A 54 -13.61 1.04 -9.36
CA VAL A 54 -12.46 0.13 -9.58
C VAL A 54 -11.25 0.60 -8.81
N GLY A 55 -10.92 1.89 -8.83
CA GLY A 55 -9.81 2.49 -8.08
C GLY A 55 -9.93 2.23 -6.58
N ILE A 56 -11.11 2.39 -6.00
CA ILE A 56 -11.37 2.09 -4.58
C ILE A 56 -11.11 0.61 -4.28
N ILE A 57 -11.62 -0.31 -5.10
CA ILE A 57 -11.43 -1.75 -4.91
C ILE A 57 -9.95 -2.12 -4.98
N VAL A 58 -9.22 -1.60 -5.97
CA VAL A 58 -7.78 -1.85 -6.14
C VAL A 58 -6.99 -1.30 -4.94
N ALA A 59 -7.29 -0.08 -4.50
CA ALA A 59 -6.64 0.53 -3.34
C ALA A 59 -6.87 -0.28 -2.05
N LEU A 60 -8.12 -0.67 -1.76
CA LEU A 60 -8.45 -1.47 -0.59
C LEU A 60 -7.79 -2.86 -0.62
N SER A 61 -7.82 -3.54 -1.78
CA SER A 61 -7.17 -4.83 -1.95
C SER A 61 -5.66 -4.73 -1.76
N GLY A 62 -5.03 -3.70 -2.32
CA GLY A 62 -3.62 -3.44 -2.17
C GLY A 62 -3.23 -3.14 -0.71
N MET A 63 -4.01 -2.33 0.00
CA MET A 63 -3.83 -2.07 1.43
C MET A 63 -3.90 -3.36 2.25
N PHE A 64 -4.88 -4.22 1.99
CA PHE A 64 -5.05 -5.48 2.70
C PHE A 64 -3.85 -6.40 2.51
N ILE A 65 -3.39 -6.60 1.27
CA ILE A 65 -2.23 -7.44 0.95
C ILE A 65 -0.95 -6.86 1.59
N THR A 66 -0.78 -5.54 1.54
CA THR A 66 0.36 -4.85 2.13
C THR A 66 0.37 -5.00 3.66
N LEU A 67 -0.78 -4.91 4.32
CA LEU A 67 -0.91 -5.15 5.77
C LEU A 67 -0.53 -6.57 6.15
N LEU A 68 -1.02 -7.58 5.42
CA LEU A 68 -0.62 -8.98 5.65
C LEU A 68 0.89 -9.18 5.50
N GLY A 69 1.50 -8.51 4.52
CA GLY A 69 2.95 -8.48 4.36
C GLY A 69 3.66 -7.85 5.55
N ALA A 70 3.14 -6.73 6.05
CA ALA A 70 3.68 -6.03 7.23
C ALA A 70 3.67 -6.92 8.47
N GLU A 71 2.55 -7.56 8.77
CA GLU A 71 2.42 -8.45 9.92
C GLU A 71 3.43 -9.61 9.88
N GLN A 72 3.63 -10.21 8.70
CA GLN A 72 4.62 -11.28 8.53
C GLN A 72 6.06 -10.79 8.70
N ILE A 73 6.38 -9.60 8.17
CA ILE A 73 7.70 -9.00 8.31
C ILE A 73 7.96 -8.69 9.79
N VAL A 74 7.06 -7.97 10.45
CA VAL A 74 7.18 -7.59 11.86
C VAL A 74 7.27 -8.82 12.75
N GLY A 75 6.43 -9.84 12.55
CA GLY A 75 6.48 -11.09 13.28
C GLY A 75 7.85 -11.79 13.15
N THR A 76 8.45 -11.78 11.96
CA THR A 76 9.81 -12.32 11.75
C THR A 76 10.87 -11.50 12.49
N LEU A 77 10.75 -10.17 12.52
CA LEU A 77 11.68 -9.27 13.22
C LEU A 77 11.60 -9.46 14.74
N VAL A 78 10.38 -9.57 15.28
CA VAL A 78 10.18 -9.87 16.71
C VAL A 78 10.78 -11.21 17.06
N ALA A 79 10.55 -12.26 16.27
CA ALA A 79 11.15 -13.57 16.52
C ALA A 79 12.68 -13.53 16.52
N LYS A 80 13.30 -12.79 15.58
CA LYS A 80 14.76 -12.58 15.56
C LYS A 80 15.25 -11.85 16.82
N SER A 81 14.56 -10.78 17.23
CA SER A 81 14.93 -9.98 18.40
C SER A 81 14.89 -10.81 19.69
N VAL A 82 13.81 -11.57 19.90
CA VAL A 82 13.64 -12.44 21.09
C VAL A 82 14.66 -13.56 21.09
N SER A 83 14.89 -14.22 19.95
CA SER A 83 15.89 -15.30 19.86
C SER A 83 17.30 -14.79 20.12
N GLY A 84 17.65 -13.61 19.62
CA GLY A 84 18.93 -12.96 19.86
C GLY A 84 19.16 -12.68 21.35
N SER A 85 18.17 -12.11 22.04
CA SER A 85 18.27 -11.80 23.48
C SER A 85 18.42 -13.04 24.36
N LEU A 86 17.72 -14.13 24.02
CA LEU A 86 17.86 -15.40 24.72
C LEU A 86 19.27 -16.02 24.55
N MET A 87 19.86 -15.90 23.36
CA MET A 87 21.21 -16.40 23.10
C MET A 87 22.29 -15.60 23.86
N TYR A 88 22.14 -14.28 24.00
CA TYR A 88 23.02 -13.46 24.83
C TYR A 88 22.98 -13.88 26.31
N ALA A 89 21.83 -14.28 26.82
CA ALA A 89 21.67 -14.73 28.18
C ALA A 89 22.35 -16.08 28.46
N GLN A 90 22.65 -16.88 27.43
CA GLN A 90 23.24 -18.23 27.56
C GLN A 90 24.78 -18.27 27.44
N GLY A 91 25.44 -17.15 27.19
CA GLY A 91 26.90 -17.03 27.27
C GLY A 91 27.60 -16.63 25.96
N ALA A 92 28.78 -16.02 26.11
CA ALA A 92 29.51 -15.32 25.05
C ALA A 92 30.00 -16.20 23.87
N ALA A 93 30.09 -17.51 24.02
CA ALA A 93 30.53 -18.42 22.96
C ALA A 93 29.53 -18.49 21.77
N ILE A 94 28.28 -18.06 21.97
CA ILE A 94 27.22 -18.09 20.99
C ILE A 94 27.01 -16.69 20.34
N ALA A 95 27.74 -15.68 20.83
CA ALA A 95 27.59 -14.28 20.37
C ALA A 95 27.87 -14.10 18.88
N ALA A 96 28.76 -14.86 18.27
CA ALA A 96 29.04 -14.80 16.83
C ALA A 96 27.87 -15.30 15.98
N GLN A 97 27.06 -16.25 16.49
CA GLN A 97 25.82 -16.67 15.81
C GLN A 97 24.64 -15.72 16.09
N ALA A 98 24.64 -15.07 17.27
CA ALA A 98 23.63 -14.08 17.63
C ALA A 98 23.67 -12.84 16.73
N SER A 99 24.85 -12.46 16.19
CA SER A 99 24.98 -11.33 15.26
C SER A 99 24.17 -11.53 13.97
N ASN A 100 24.01 -12.77 13.51
CA ASN A 100 23.17 -13.09 12.34
C ASN A 100 21.66 -13.08 12.65
N MET A 101 21.27 -13.03 13.91
CA MET A 101 19.88 -12.97 14.37
C MET A 101 19.45 -11.56 14.78
N GLN A 102 20.41 -10.61 14.88
CA GLN A 102 20.09 -9.21 15.16
C GLN A 102 19.35 -8.55 14.00
N LEU A 103 18.60 -7.51 14.33
CA LEU A 103 17.97 -6.62 13.34
C LEU A 103 19.05 -5.98 12.48
N GLN A 104 18.96 -6.18 11.17
CA GLN A 104 19.87 -5.59 10.20
C GLN A 104 19.22 -4.32 9.62
N ALA A 105 20.04 -3.40 9.14
CA ALA A 105 19.56 -2.20 8.47
C ALA A 105 18.59 -2.52 7.31
N LEU A 106 18.85 -3.62 6.59
CA LEU A 106 17.97 -4.11 5.54
C LEU A 106 16.54 -4.44 6.04
N ASP A 107 16.42 -4.99 7.24
CA ASP A 107 15.11 -5.30 7.84
C ASP A 107 14.29 -4.01 8.05
N ILE A 108 14.95 -2.93 8.48
CA ILE A 108 14.33 -1.62 8.67
C ILE A 108 13.90 -1.02 7.32
N PHE A 109 14.74 -1.11 6.29
CA PHE A 109 14.38 -0.66 4.94
C PHE A 109 13.19 -1.40 4.36
N VAL A 110 13.07 -2.71 4.60
CA VAL A 110 11.90 -3.51 4.15
C VAL A 110 10.62 -3.04 4.84
N VAL A 111 10.65 -2.76 6.14
CA VAL A 111 9.51 -2.19 6.87
C VAL A 111 9.14 -0.82 6.30
N GLN A 112 10.13 0.05 6.08
CA GLN A 112 9.91 1.39 5.53
C GLN A 112 9.30 1.32 4.12
N ALA A 113 9.82 0.46 3.25
CA ALA A 113 9.29 0.27 1.90
C ALA A 113 7.82 -0.20 1.93
N ASN A 114 7.51 -1.14 2.82
CA ASN A 114 6.15 -1.64 2.99
C ASN A 114 5.19 -0.55 3.51
N THR A 115 5.65 0.28 4.45
CA THR A 115 4.87 1.42 4.97
C THR A 115 4.60 2.46 3.88
N ASN A 116 5.60 2.77 3.04
CA ASN A 116 5.43 3.69 1.91
C ASN A 116 4.44 3.13 0.88
N THR A 117 4.44 1.82 0.64
CA THR A 117 3.47 1.14 -0.23
C THR A 117 2.05 1.28 0.32
N LEU A 118 1.86 1.08 1.62
CA LEU A 118 0.58 1.26 2.30
C LEU A 118 0.07 2.70 2.17
N LEU A 119 0.97 3.68 2.39
CA LEU A 119 0.66 5.10 2.24
C LEU A 119 0.23 5.46 0.81
N SER A 120 0.87 4.86 -0.20
CA SER A 120 0.50 5.04 -1.61
C SER A 120 -0.94 4.57 -1.89
N HIS A 121 -1.33 3.39 -1.38
CA HIS A 121 -2.70 2.90 -1.52
C HIS A 121 -3.71 3.80 -0.78
N LEU A 122 -3.35 4.26 0.42
CA LEU A 122 -4.19 5.18 1.20
C LEU A 122 -4.40 6.51 0.45
N ALA A 123 -3.35 7.09 -0.11
CA ALA A 123 -3.43 8.33 -0.88
C ALA A 123 -4.37 8.17 -2.09
N SER A 124 -4.24 7.06 -2.84
CA SER A 124 -5.13 6.74 -3.96
C SER A 124 -6.58 6.56 -3.52
N LEU A 125 -6.81 5.92 -2.37
CA LEU A 125 -8.15 5.75 -1.80
C LEU A 125 -8.78 7.11 -1.44
N VAL A 126 -8.02 7.99 -0.78
CA VAL A 126 -8.48 9.35 -0.43
C VAL A 126 -8.85 10.14 -1.69
N CYS A 127 -8.01 10.12 -2.73
CA CYS A 127 -8.31 10.75 -4.01
C CYS A 127 -9.61 10.20 -4.64
N SER A 128 -9.79 8.88 -4.61
CA SER A 128 -10.99 8.23 -5.16
C SER A 128 -12.25 8.64 -4.41
N LEU A 129 -12.21 8.65 -3.08
CA LEU A 129 -13.33 9.05 -2.23
C LEU A 129 -13.67 10.52 -2.39
N PHE A 130 -12.65 11.38 -2.52
CA PHE A 130 -12.85 12.81 -2.76
C PHE A 130 -13.57 13.08 -4.10
N ILE A 131 -13.16 12.37 -5.17
CA ILE A 131 -13.82 12.46 -6.48
C ILE A 131 -15.25 11.90 -6.40
N ALA A 132 -15.45 10.78 -5.70
CA ALA A 132 -16.77 10.18 -5.52
C ALA A 132 -17.73 11.10 -4.76
N ALA A 133 -17.27 11.80 -3.73
CA ALA A 133 -18.05 12.70 -2.90
C ALA A 133 -18.48 13.98 -3.65
N ARG A 134 -17.70 14.40 -4.66
CA ARG A 134 -18.02 15.60 -5.47
C ARG A 134 -18.91 15.32 -6.69
N LYS A 135 -19.33 14.09 -6.89
CA LYS A 135 -20.26 13.74 -7.97
C LYS A 135 -21.61 14.46 -7.75
N PRO A 136 -22.16 15.20 -8.74
CA PRO A 136 -23.47 15.82 -8.62
C PRO A 136 -24.54 14.76 -8.33
N SER A 137 -25.38 15.02 -7.32
CA SER A 137 -26.54 14.18 -7.02
C SER A 137 -27.56 14.29 -8.15
N GLY A 138 -27.81 13.21 -8.87
CA GLY A 138 -28.80 13.18 -9.94
C GLY A 138 -28.31 12.78 -11.34
N SER A 139 -27.02 12.51 -11.53
CA SER A 139 -26.50 11.98 -12.80
C SER A 139 -26.56 10.44 -12.81
N ASN A 140 -27.72 9.89 -13.15
CA ASN A 140 -27.85 8.48 -13.54
C ASN A 140 -27.39 8.27 -14.96
#